data_c49ec395d9b2776cf7a2e8dfa6d36939
#
_entry.id   c49ec395d9b2776cf7a2e8dfa6d36939
#
_cell.length_a   1.000
_cell.length_b   1.000
_cell.length_c   1.000
_cell.angle_alpha   90.00
_cell.angle_beta   90.00
_cell.angle_gamma   90.00
#
_symmetry.space_group_name_H-M   'P 1'
#
loop_
_entity.id
_entity.type
_entity.pdbx_description
1 polymer ?
#
loop_
_entity_poly.entity_id
_entity_poly.type
_entity_poly.pdbx_seq_one_letter_code
_entity_poly.pdbx_strand_id
1 'polypeptide(L)'
;MYHGFTGVDERLKEILPAYELVCTDQAEKLLTLAQDGIAGVISYLDIWNSALTEEEACALEQFAKKGGAVLLIHNGISIQSRDNLEKMAGGKVLTHPTMEEIRFEVKPHPATNGCSGFTLREEPYQFELEADEKEIILTYWYREKEYIAGWCKTVGSGRLVYLTPGHTPEIFDCPEYRQLIRQSMDWAAKETQG
;
A
#
# COMPACT_ATOMS: atom_id res chain seq x y z
N MET A 1 -0.25 18.90 -3.38
CA MET A 1 0.37 17.59 -3.61
C MET A 1 1.71 17.62 -2.92
N TYR A 2 1.86 16.86 -1.84
CA TYR A 2 3.10 16.85 -1.02
C TYR A 2 4.10 15.78 -1.52
N HIS A 3 3.60 14.77 -2.23
CA HIS A 3 4.39 13.65 -2.75
C HIS A 3 4.23 13.60 -4.27
N GLY A 4 5.32 13.88 -4.97
CA GLY A 4 5.34 13.80 -6.43
C GLY A 4 5.43 12.35 -6.89
N PHE A 5 4.63 11.97 -7.88
CA PHE A 5 4.70 10.64 -8.50
C PHE A 5 5.95 10.47 -9.39
N THR A 6 6.59 11.57 -9.75
CA THR A 6 7.76 11.59 -10.64
C THR A 6 8.91 10.72 -10.10
N GLY A 7 9.30 9.72 -10.87
CA GLY A 7 10.37 8.78 -10.54
C GLY A 7 9.95 7.60 -9.66
N VAL A 8 8.76 7.60 -9.06
CA VAL A 8 8.21 6.43 -8.35
C VAL A 8 7.67 5.41 -9.33
N ASP A 9 7.01 5.86 -10.37
CA ASP A 9 6.46 5.01 -11.45
C ASP A 9 7.55 4.23 -12.19
N GLU A 10 8.69 4.87 -12.49
CA GLU A 10 9.84 4.21 -13.12
C GLU A 10 10.40 3.12 -12.21
N ARG A 11 10.58 3.42 -10.93
CA ARG A 11 11.07 2.45 -9.93
C ARG A 11 10.11 1.29 -9.72
N LEU A 12 8.81 1.55 -9.67
CA LEU A 12 7.81 0.48 -9.56
C LEU A 12 7.81 -0.46 -10.78
N LYS A 13 8.00 0.06 -11.99
CA LYS A 13 8.19 -0.76 -13.20
C LYS A 13 9.43 -1.65 -13.12
N GLU A 14 10.53 -1.13 -12.56
CA GLU A 14 11.74 -1.92 -12.34
C GLU A 14 11.57 -2.96 -11.23
N ILE A 15 10.81 -2.63 -10.17
CA ILE A 15 10.54 -3.53 -9.04
C ILE A 15 9.66 -4.70 -9.47
N LEU A 16 8.70 -4.44 -10.36
CA LEU A 16 7.62 -5.35 -10.75
C LEU A 16 7.70 -5.74 -12.24
N PRO A 17 8.83 -6.29 -12.73
CA PRO A 17 9.03 -6.55 -14.17
C PRO A 17 8.13 -7.67 -14.72
N ALA A 18 7.48 -8.45 -13.85
CA ALA A 18 6.52 -9.49 -14.22
C ALA A 18 5.12 -8.93 -14.53
N TYR A 19 4.88 -7.64 -14.26
CA TYR A 19 3.60 -6.98 -14.46
C TYR A 19 3.71 -5.90 -15.53
N GLU A 20 2.68 -5.75 -16.33
CA GLU A 20 2.51 -4.58 -17.19
C GLU A 20 1.87 -3.46 -16.35
N LEU A 21 2.65 -2.40 -16.06
CA LEU A 21 2.20 -1.28 -15.24
C LEU A 21 1.74 -0.12 -16.11
N VAL A 22 0.46 0.22 -16.02
CA VAL A 22 -0.11 1.45 -16.57
C VAL A 22 -0.19 2.47 -15.45
N CYS A 23 0.59 3.56 -15.57
CA CYS A 23 0.66 4.61 -14.58
C CYS A 23 -0.22 5.80 -14.98
N THR A 24 -0.99 6.34 -14.03
CA THR A 24 -1.89 7.47 -14.26
C THR A 24 -2.08 8.28 -12.98
N ASP A 25 -2.31 9.59 -13.13
CA ASP A 25 -2.73 10.50 -12.07
C ASP A 25 -4.25 10.79 -12.11
N GLN A 26 -4.99 10.08 -12.97
CA GLN A 26 -6.41 10.25 -13.21
C GLN A 26 -7.20 9.24 -12.39
N ALA A 27 -7.84 9.69 -11.30
CA ALA A 27 -8.62 8.82 -10.40
C ALA A 27 -9.84 8.19 -11.09
N GLU A 28 -10.41 8.83 -12.12
CA GLU A 28 -11.50 8.29 -12.93
C GLU A 28 -11.18 6.97 -13.64
N LYS A 29 -9.91 6.61 -13.78
CA LYS A 29 -9.51 5.27 -14.26
C LYS A 29 -9.95 4.14 -13.34
N LEU A 30 -10.20 4.43 -12.08
CA LEU A 30 -10.79 3.45 -11.16
C LEU A 30 -12.16 2.95 -11.63
N LEU A 31 -12.92 3.76 -12.37
CA LEU A 31 -14.24 3.39 -12.88
C LEU A 31 -14.18 2.28 -13.96
N THR A 32 -13.03 2.05 -14.58
CA THR A 32 -12.86 1.09 -15.67
C THR A 32 -12.19 -0.23 -15.25
N LEU A 33 -11.75 -0.35 -13.99
CA LEU A 33 -11.00 -1.51 -13.48
C LEU A 33 -11.61 -2.87 -13.84
N ALA A 34 -12.94 -2.97 -13.78
CA ALA A 34 -13.64 -4.23 -14.08
C ALA A 34 -13.70 -4.55 -15.58
N GLN A 35 -13.49 -3.56 -16.46
CA GLN A 35 -13.60 -3.69 -17.91
C GLN A 35 -12.24 -3.94 -18.57
N ASP A 36 -11.17 -3.41 -17.97
CA ASP A 36 -9.84 -3.37 -18.57
C ASP A 36 -9.00 -4.64 -18.28
N GLY A 37 -9.55 -5.63 -17.58
CA GLY A 37 -8.82 -6.87 -17.23
C GLY A 37 -7.65 -6.63 -16.28
N ILE A 38 -7.71 -5.58 -15.45
CA ILE A 38 -6.68 -5.22 -14.49
C ILE A 38 -6.62 -6.26 -13.37
N ALA A 39 -5.43 -6.79 -13.09
CA ALA A 39 -5.20 -7.74 -12.00
C ALA A 39 -5.03 -7.08 -10.63
N GLY A 40 -4.51 -5.84 -10.59
CA GLY A 40 -4.26 -5.12 -9.34
C GLY A 40 -4.13 -3.62 -9.51
N VAL A 41 -4.27 -2.92 -8.40
CA VAL A 41 -4.08 -1.47 -8.28
C VAL A 41 -2.98 -1.20 -7.27
N ILE A 42 -2.00 -0.38 -7.65
CA ILE A 42 -1.02 0.19 -6.73
C ILE A 42 -1.40 1.66 -6.52
N SER A 43 -1.79 2.01 -5.30
CA SER A 43 -2.11 3.40 -4.96
C SER A 43 -0.94 4.09 -4.28
N TYR A 44 -0.55 5.22 -4.87
CA TYR A 44 0.37 6.21 -4.32
C TYR A 44 -0.30 7.60 -4.34
N LEU A 45 -1.63 7.62 -4.25
CA LEU A 45 -2.44 8.84 -4.29
C LEU A 45 -2.14 9.73 -3.08
N ASP A 46 -1.99 11.03 -3.33
CA ASP A 46 -1.92 12.06 -2.31
C ASP A 46 -3.19 12.93 -2.37
N ILE A 47 -4.23 12.50 -1.64
CA ILE A 47 -5.55 13.14 -1.63
C ILE A 47 -5.99 13.56 -0.22
N TRP A 48 -5.03 13.90 0.67
CA TRP A 48 -5.33 14.33 2.04
C TRP A 48 -6.27 15.54 2.12
N ASN A 49 -6.23 16.42 1.14
CA ASN A 49 -7.04 17.64 1.05
C ASN A 49 -8.22 17.52 0.06
N SER A 50 -8.49 16.31 -0.42
CA SER A 50 -9.58 15.99 -1.35
C SER A 50 -10.10 14.59 -1.05
N ALA A 51 -11.01 14.08 -1.86
CA ALA A 51 -11.49 12.72 -1.75
C ALA A 51 -11.83 12.17 -3.14
N LEU A 52 -11.72 10.86 -3.32
CA LEU A 52 -12.34 10.20 -4.47
C LEU A 52 -13.83 10.50 -4.49
N THR A 53 -14.44 10.51 -5.64
CA THR A 53 -15.91 10.52 -5.74
C THR A 53 -16.47 9.24 -5.13
N GLU A 54 -17.76 9.22 -4.86
CA GLU A 54 -18.43 8.03 -4.32
C GLU A 54 -18.34 6.85 -5.31
N GLU A 55 -18.48 7.14 -6.59
CA GLU A 55 -18.39 6.16 -7.67
C GLU A 55 -16.98 5.57 -7.78
N GLU A 56 -15.94 6.40 -7.72
CA GLU A 56 -14.53 5.95 -7.76
C GLU A 56 -14.18 5.09 -6.53
N ALA A 57 -14.61 5.52 -5.36
CA ALA A 57 -14.41 4.77 -4.11
C ALA A 57 -15.15 3.42 -4.14
N CYS A 58 -16.39 3.41 -4.62
CA CYS A 58 -17.17 2.19 -4.79
C CYS A 58 -16.52 1.25 -5.82
N ALA A 59 -16.02 1.78 -6.93
CA ALA A 59 -15.37 0.99 -7.96
C ALA A 59 -14.11 0.28 -7.44
N LEU A 60 -13.25 0.99 -6.70
CA LEU A 60 -12.05 0.40 -6.09
C LEU A 60 -12.41 -0.67 -5.06
N GLU A 61 -13.38 -0.40 -4.19
CA GLU A 61 -13.85 -1.37 -3.19
C GLU A 61 -14.42 -2.64 -3.86
N GLN A 62 -15.26 -2.47 -4.87
CA GLN A 62 -15.85 -3.59 -5.60
C GLN A 62 -14.79 -4.39 -6.38
N PHE A 63 -13.80 -3.73 -6.95
CA PHE A 63 -12.66 -4.38 -7.57
C PHE A 63 -11.92 -5.28 -6.58
N ALA A 64 -11.57 -4.77 -5.40
CA ALA A 64 -10.94 -5.54 -4.35
C ALA A 64 -11.83 -6.72 -3.91
N LYS A 65 -13.12 -6.48 -3.63
CA LYS A 65 -14.06 -7.53 -3.19
C LYS A 65 -14.24 -8.67 -4.20
N LYS A 66 -14.05 -8.39 -5.50
CA LYS A 66 -14.18 -9.39 -6.58
C LYS A 66 -12.89 -10.15 -6.91
N GLY A 67 -11.83 -9.95 -6.14
CA GLY A 67 -10.58 -10.69 -6.32
C GLY A 67 -9.40 -9.84 -6.77
N GLY A 68 -9.58 -8.53 -6.98
CA GLY A 68 -8.51 -7.63 -7.35
C GLY A 68 -7.47 -7.45 -6.24
N ALA A 69 -6.19 -7.35 -6.64
CA ALA A 69 -5.11 -7.01 -5.73
C ALA A 69 -5.05 -5.50 -5.47
N VAL A 70 -4.84 -5.10 -4.22
CA VAL A 70 -4.64 -3.69 -3.87
C VAL A 70 -3.36 -3.55 -3.04
N LEU A 71 -2.43 -2.75 -3.53
CA LEU A 71 -1.23 -2.37 -2.80
C LEU A 71 -1.27 -0.86 -2.54
N LEU A 72 -1.35 -0.47 -1.27
CA LEU A 72 -1.28 0.92 -0.85
C LEU A 72 0.14 1.21 -0.36
N ILE A 73 0.80 2.20 -0.94
CA ILE A 73 2.15 2.59 -0.54
C ILE A 73 2.10 4.02 0.00
N HIS A 74 2.64 4.21 1.20
CA HIS A 74 2.81 5.50 1.86
C HIS A 74 1.50 6.30 1.88
N ASN A 75 1.49 7.46 1.23
CA ASN A 75 0.31 8.33 1.08
C ASN A 75 -0.84 7.68 0.28
N GLY A 76 -0.63 6.53 -0.36
CA GLY A 76 -1.73 5.76 -0.95
C GLY A 76 -2.85 5.40 0.03
N ILE A 77 -2.58 5.44 1.35
CA ILE A 77 -3.60 5.29 2.39
C ILE A 77 -4.51 6.52 2.53
N SER A 78 -4.21 7.65 1.87
CA SER A 78 -5.07 8.86 1.90
C SER A 78 -6.48 8.62 1.34
N ILE A 79 -6.70 7.47 0.65
CA ILE A 79 -8.04 6.98 0.28
C ILE A 79 -8.98 6.82 1.49
N GLN A 80 -8.45 6.77 2.72
CA GLN A 80 -9.19 6.74 3.99
C GLN A 80 -10.14 7.94 4.18
N SER A 81 -10.05 8.97 3.34
CA SER A 81 -11.02 10.08 3.31
C SER A 81 -12.46 9.65 2.98
N ARG A 82 -12.67 8.40 2.57
CA ARG A 82 -13.97 7.75 2.37
C ARG A 82 -14.14 6.60 3.35
N ASP A 83 -15.25 6.57 4.09
CA ASP A 83 -15.52 5.58 5.15
C ASP A 83 -15.41 4.12 4.68
N ASN A 84 -15.91 3.82 3.48
CA ASN A 84 -15.81 2.47 2.92
C ASN A 84 -14.36 2.08 2.58
N LEU A 85 -13.54 3.03 2.13
CA LEU A 85 -12.13 2.81 1.83
C LEU A 85 -11.26 2.83 3.09
N GLU A 86 -11.62 3.60 4.12
CA GLU A 86 -10.98 3.52 5.45
C GLU A 86 -11.11 2.10 6.01
N LYS A 87 -12.32 1.55 6.00
CA LYS A 87 -12.58 0.16 6.41
C LYS A 87 -11.87 -0.85 5.53
N MET A 88 -11.85 -0.63 4.22
CA MET A 88 -11.13 -1.49 3.28
C MET A 88 -9.63 -1.46 3.55
N ALA A 89 -9.03 -0.27 3.76
CA ALA A 89 -7.62 -0.12 4.07
C ALA A 89 -7.23 -0.76 5.41
N GLY A 90 -8.15 -0.80 6.38
CA GLY A 90 -7.98 -1.45 7.68
C GLY A 90 -7.25 -0.59 8.71
N GLY A 91 -7.04 0.67 8.45
CA GLY A 91 -6.39 1.60 9.37
C GLY A 91 -6.43 3.04 8.89
N LYS A 92 -6.27 3.94 9.84
CA LYS A 92 -6.27 5.38 9.65
C LYS A 92 -5.00 6.02 10.19
N VAL A 93 -4.41 6.91 9.44
CA VAL A 93 -3.27 7.71 9.90
C VAL A 93 -3.73 8.70 10.95
N LEU A 94 -3.12 8.64 12.13
CA LEU A 94 -3.33 9.59 13.22
C LEU A 94 -2.37 10.78 13.12
N THR A 95 -1.09 10.48 12.90
CA THR A 95 -0.03 11.49 12.86
C THR A 95 1.24 10.87 12.27
N HIS A 96 2.17 11.71 11.90
CA HIS A 96 3.55 11.34 11.59
C HIS A 96 4.49 12.45 12.08
N PRO A 97 5.53 12.13 12.87
CA PRO A 97 6.65 13.02 13.11
C PRO A 97 7.46 13.29 11.85
N THR A 98 8.42 14.21 11.94
CA THR A 98 9.36 14.49 10.85
C THR A 98 10.21 13.28 10.53
N MET A 99 10.67 13.20 9.28
CA MET A 99 11.54 12.12 8.77
C MET A 99 12.79 11.94 9.64
N GLU A 100 13.05 10.69 9.99
CA GLU A 100 14.27 10.28 10.67
C GLU A 100 14.73 8.89 10.21
N GLU A 101 15.91 8.45 10.64
CA GLU A 101 16.39 7.10 10.33
C GLU A 101 15.57 6.09 11.13
N ILE A 102 14.91 5.18 10.43
CA ILE A 102 14.01 4.17 10.99
C ILE A 102 14.46 2.79 10.55
N ARG A 103 14.62 1.87 11.51
CA ARG A 103 14.81 0.46 11.26
C ARG A 103 13.45 -0.25 11.23
N PHE A 104 13.13 -0.80 10.07
CA PHE A 104 11.95 -1.62 9.85
C PHE A 104 12.24 -3.09 10.09
N GLU A 105 11.31 -3.78 10.74
CA GLU A 105 11.34 -5.21 11.00
C GLU A 105 10.24 -5.91 10.22
N VAL A 106 10.62 -6.88 9.39
CA VAL A 106 9.68 -7.68 8.61
C VAL A 106 9.18 -8.84 9.46
N LYS A 107 7.86 -9.00 9.57
CA LYS A 107 7.23 -10.11 10.28
C LYS A 107 6.96 -11.27 9.30
N PRO A 108 7.08 -12.53 9.77
CA PRO A 108 6.86 -13.70 8.91
C PRO A 108 5.42 -13.77 8.39
N HIS A 109 5.26 -13.79 7.07
CA HIS A 109 3.98 -13.95 6.38
C HIS A 109 4.24 -14.39 4.93
N PRO A 110 3.30 -15.05 4.21
CA PRO A 110 3.48 -15.36 2.78
C PRO A 110 3.78 -14.16 1.89
N ALA A 111 3.24 -12.96 2.20
CA ALA A 111 3.54 -11.72 1.51
C ALA A 111 4.95 -11.15 1.79
N THR A 112 5.69 -11.73 2.73
CA THR A 112 7.04 -11.30 3.12
C THR A 112 8.06 -12.42 2.99
N ASN A 113 7.74 -13.48 2.24
CA ASN A 113 8.60 -14.64 2.11
C ASN A 113 9.98 -14.27 1.54
N GLY A 114 11.03 -14.60 2.29
CA GLY A 114 12.41 -14.29 1.94
C GLY A 114 12.82 -12.83 2.13
N CYS A 115 11.93 -11.96 2.67
CA CYS A 115 12.25 -10.57 2.96
C CYS A 115 12.99 -10.44 4.30
N SER A 116 13.86 -9.44 4.39
CA SER A 116 14.61 -9.07 5.61
C SER A 116 14.29 -7.64 6.01
N GLY A 117 14.58 -7.30 7.29
CA GLY A 117 14.47 -5.93 7.78
C GLY A 117 15.47 -5.00 7.11
N PHE A 118 15.15 -3.70 7.10
CA PHE A 118 15.93 -2.67 6.43
C PHE A 118 15.89 -1.35 7.23
N THR A 119 16.77 -0.42 6.87
CA THR A 119 16.80 0.93 7.47
C THR A 119 16.62 1.97 6.38
N LEU A 120 15.70 2.91 6.62
CA LEU A 120 15.42 4.03 5.72
C LEU A 120 15.27 5.32 6.52
N ARG A 121 15.47 6.44 5.86
CA ARG A 121 15.03 7.73 6.36
C ARG A 121 13.59 7.97 5.92
N GLU A 122 12.65 7.91 6.89
CA GLU A 122 11.22 7.89 6.60
C GLU A 122 10.43 8.63 7.69
N GLU A 123 9.18 8.94 7.41
CA GLU A 123 8.23 9.48 8.38
C GLU A 123 7.65 8.36 9.24
N PRO A 124 7.76 8.46 10.59
CA PRO A 124 7.22 7.43 11.48
C PRO A 124 5.69 7.55 11.63
N TYR A 125 4.95 7.07 10.64
CA TYR A 125 3.48 7.06 10.64
C TYR A 125 2.93 6.25 11.79
N GLN A 126 1.93 6.82 12.47
CA GLN A 126 1.19 6.18 13.56
C GLN A 126 -0.26 6.01 13.16
N PHE A 127 -0.83 4.85 13.45
CA PHE A 127 -2.15 4.46 12.97
C PHE A 127 -3.11 4.16 14.12
N GLU A 128 -4.37 4.47 13.89
CA GLU A 128 -5.50 3.79 14.50
C GLU A 128 -5.93 2.66 13.56
N LEU A 129 -5.90 1.43 14.05
CA LEU A 129 -6.25 0.27 13.26
C LEU A 129 -7.70 -0.12 13.49
N GLU A 130 -8.40 -0.46 12.42
CA GLU A 130 -9.73 -1.07 12.48
C GLU A 130 -9.65 -2.43 13.20
N ALA A 131 -10.72 -2.77 13.94
CA ALA A 131 -10.85 -4.03 14.65
C ALA A 131 -11.29 -5.17 13.72
N ASP A 132 -10.55 -5.36 12.63
CA ASP A 132 -10.79 -6.41 11.64
C ASP A 132 -9.63 -7.39 11.57
N GLU A 133 -9.82 -8.50 10.85
CA GLU A 133 -8.79 -9.51 10.65
C GLU A 133 -7.75 -8.99 9.65
N LYS A 134 -6.63 -8.51 10.17
CA LYS A 134 -5.44 -8.16 9.40
C LYS A 134 -4.19 -8.77 10.02
N GLU A 135 -3.20 -9.04 9.20
CA GLU A 135 -1.93 -9.59 9.61
C GLU A 135 -0.84 -8.53 9.48
N ILE A 136 -0.13 -8.26 10.57
CA ILE A 136 0.94 -7.27 10.60
C ILE A 136 2.17 -7.88 9.96
N ILE A 137 2.69 -7.24 8.92
CA ILE A 137 3.83 -7.72 8.14
C ILE A 137 5.07 -6.84 8.25
N LEU A 138 4.93 -5.61 8.73
CA LEU A 138 6.02 -4.66 8.91
C LEU A 138 5.80 -3.84 10.18
N THR A 139 6.86 -3.68 10.99
CA THR A 139 6.88 -2.82 12.17
C THR A 139 8.15 -1.99 12.21
N TYR A 140 8.21 -1.00 13.10
CA TYR A 140 9.42 -0.23 13.40
C TYR A 140 9.43 0.22 14.86
N TRP A 141 10.61 0.52 15.37
CA TRP A 141 10.79 1.09 16.70
C TRP A 141 11.01 2.60 16.62
N TYR A 142 10.24 3.33 17.42
CA TYR A 142 10.35 4.77 17.55
C TYR A 142 10.18 5.16 19.01
N ARG A 143 11.18 5.86 19.59
CA ARG A 143 11.17 6.30 20.99
C ARG A 143 10.78 5.17 21.95
N GLU A 144 11.49 4.05 21.87
CA GLU A 144 11.33 2.86 22.75
C GLU A 144 9.96 2.15 22.63
N LYS A 145 9.16 2.48 21.63
CA LYS A 145 7.87 1.83 21.36
C LYS A 145 7.85 1.23 19.95
N GLU A 146 7.30 0.02 19.84
CA GLU A 146 7.03 -0.59 18.54
C GLU A 146 5.76 -0.02 17.93
N TYR A 147 5.84 0.32 16.65
CA TYR A 147 4.73 0.81 15.83
C TYR A 147 4.55 -0.08 14.60
N ILE A 148 3.31 -0.12 14.11
CA ILE A 148 2.95 -0.84 12.90
C ILE A 148 3.30 0.03 11.69
N ALA A 149 3.92 -0.60 10.66
CA ALA A 149 4.33 0.04 9.42
C ALA A 149 3.75 -0.64 8.17
N GLY A 150 3.09 -1.76 8.33
CA GLY A 150 2.47 -2.45 7.20
C GLY A 150 1.65 -3.66 7.65
N TRP A 151 0.62 -3.92 6.90
CA TRP A 151 -0.28 -5.05 7.12
C TRP A 151 -0.85 -5.57 5.81
N CYS A 152 -1.42 -6.76 5.88
CA CYS A 152 -2.21 -7.32 4.80
C CYS A 152 -3.54 -7.85 5.33
N LYS A 153 -4.53 -7.93 4.45
CA LYS A 153 -5.85 -8.47 4.76
C LYS A 153 -6.56 -8.96 3.52
N THR A 154 -7.55 -9.82 3.73
CA THR A 154 -8.50 -10.22 2.70
C THR A 154 -9.63 -9.18 2.60
N VAL A 155 -10.04 -8.85 1.38
CA VAL A 155 -11.17 -7.97 1.08
C VAL A 155 -12.11 -8.69 0.10
N GLY A 156 -13.14 -9.32 0.64
CA GLY A 156 -13.96 -10.24 -0.17
C GLY A 156 -13.14 -11.42 -0.70
N SER A 157 -13.04 -11.56 -2.02
CA SER A 157 -12.17 -12.56 -2.66
C SER A 157 -10.76 -12.04 -3.01
N GLY A 158 -10.51 -10.75 -2.86
CA GLY A 158 -9.22 -10.14 -3.15
C GLY A 158 -8.39 -9.88 -1.90
N ARG A 159 -7.24 -9.23 -2.09
CA ARG A 159 -6.26 -8.98 -1.03
C ARG A 159 -5.73 -7.57 -1.09
N LEU A 160 -5.52 -7.02 0.09
CA LEU A 160 -4.92 -5.69 0.26
C LEU A 160 -3.64 -5.81 1.06
N VAL A 161 -2.62 -5.06 0.64
CA VAL A 161 -1.39 -4.81 1.41
C VAL A 161 -1.21 -3.31 1.56
N TYR A 162 -0.84 -2.87 2.75
CA TYR A 162 -0.36 -1.53 3.03
C TYR A 162 1.11 -1.55 3.48
N LEU A 163 1.91 -0.64 2.94
CA LEU A 163 3.32 -0.41 3.32
C LEU A 163 3.56 1.08 3.55
N THR A 164 4.02 1.44 4.76
CA THR A 164 4.31 2.83 5.12
C THR A 164 5.46 3.47 4.33
N PRO A 165 6.62 2.82 4.07
CA PRO A 165 7.72 3.52 3.42
C PRO A 165 7.36 3.99 2.00
N GLY A 166 7.81 5.22 1.66
CA GLY A 166 7.52 5.77 0.33
C GLY A 166 7.56 7.29 0.22
N HIS A 167 8.05 8.01 1.24
CA HIS A 167 8.01 9.47 1.24
C HIS A 167 8.78 10.11 0.08
N THR A 168 9.91 9.52 -0.31
CA THR A 168 10.70 9.99 -1.45
C THR A 168 11.00 8.87 -2.43
N PRO A 169 11.28 9.18 -3.72
CA PRO A 169 11.63 8.16 -4.71
C PRO A 169 12.84 7.30 -4.33
N GLU A 170 13.82 7.85 -3.61
CA GLU A 170 15.05 7.15 -3.22
C GLU A 170 14.78 5.97 -2.27
N ILE A 171 13.67 5.98 -1.55
CA ILE A 171 13.24 4.87 -0.68
C ILE A 171 13.05 3.58 -1.50
N PHE A 172 12.59 3.71 -2.73
CA PHE A 172 12.41 2.59 -3.67
C PHE A 172 13.73 2.05 -4.25
N ASP A 173 14.87 2.65 -3.92
CA ASP A 173 16.19 2.14 -4.31
C ASP A 173 16.76 1.12 -3.30
N CYS A 174 16.17 1.00 -2.08
CA CYS A 174 16.54 0.02 -1.07
C CYS A 174 16.22 -1.41 -1.54
N PRO A 175 17.23 -2.30 -1.70
CA PRO A 175 17.02 -3.64 -2.25
C PRO A 175 16.03 -4.50 -1.44
N GLU A 176 16.10 -4.43 -0.11
CA GLU A 176 15.22 -5.19 0.80
C GLU A 176 13.78 -4.70 0.71
N TYR A 177 13.59 -3.38 0.58
CA TYR A 177 12.25 -2.80 0.40
C TYR A 177 11.68 -3.13 -0.99
N ARG A 178 12.49 -3.11 -2.04
CA ARG A 178 12.12 -3.58 -3.40
C ARG A 178 11.64 -5.02 -3.35
N GLN A 179 12.33 -5.88 -2.61
CA GLN A 179 11.93 -7.27 -2.44
C GLN A 179 10.59 -7.38 -1.71
N LEU A 180 10.38 -6.59 -0.65
CA LEU A 180 9.11 -6.56 0.09
C LEU A 180 7.94 -6.13 -0.79
N ILE A 181 8.09 -5.06 -1.59
CA ILE A 181 7.06 -4.61 -2.53
C ILE A 181 6.70 -5.73 -3.51
N ARG A 182 7.71 -6.40 -4.09
CA ARG A 182 7.50 -7.50 -5.05
C ARG A 182 6.76 -8.66 -4.41
N GLN A 183 7.21 -9.15 -3.25
CA GLN A 183 6.56 -10.26 -2.56
C GLN A 183 5.13 -9.92 -2.12
N SER A 184 4.91 -8.69 -1.68
CA SER A 184 3.58 -8.19 -1.31
C SER A 184 2.63 -8.16 -2.51
N MET A 185 3.09 -7.67 -3.66
CA MET A 185 2.28 -7.65 -4.89
C MET A 185 2.00 -9.06 -5.41
N ASP A 186 3.02 -9.93 -5.44
CA ASP A 186 2.88 -11.33 -5.86
C ASP A 186 1.90 -12.09 -4.97
N TRP A 187 1.90 -11.84 -3.67
CA TRP A 187 0.94 -12.44 -2.74
C TRP A 187 -0.48 -11.92 -2.97
N ALA A 188 -0.61 -10.60 -3.17
CA ALA A 188 -1.93 -9.99 -3.36
C ALA A 188 -2.57 -10.40 -4.69
N ALA A 189 -1.77 -10.52 -5.76
CA ALA A 189 -2.25 -10.86 -7.10
C ALA A 189 -2.47 -12.38 -7.34
N LYS A 190 -2.00 -13.25 -6.41
CA LYS A 190 -2.30 -14.70 -6.54
C LYS A 190 -3.78 -14.94 -6.39
N GLU A 191 -4.34 -15.69 -7.33
CA GLU A 191 -5.71 -16.20 -7.20
C GLU A 191 -5.88 -16.92 -5.87
N THR A 192 -6.92 -16.58 -5.12
CA THR A 192 -7.35 -17.38 -3.98
C THR A 192 -7.84 -18.70 -4.53
N GLN A 193 -7.06 -19.78 -4.33
CA GLN A 193 -7.54 -21.13 -4.61
C GLN A 193 -8.75 -21.35 -3.70
N GLY A 194 -9.95 -21.29 -4.30
CA GLY A 194 -11.21 -21.60 -3.65
C GLY A 194 -11.36 -23.09 -3.34
#